data_e10b5bb5e58ac1f590375bd26ee2f818
#
_entry.id   e10b5bb5e58ac1f590375bd26ee2f818
#
_cell.length_a   1.000
_cell.length_b   1.000
_cell.length_c   1.000
_cell.angle_alpha   90.00
_cell.angle_beta   90.00
_cell.angle_gamma   90.00
#
_symmetry.space_group_name_H-M   'P 1'
#
loop_
_entity.id
_entity.type
_entity.pdbx_description
1 polymer ?
#
loop_
_entity_poly.entity_id
_entity_poly.type
_entity_poly.pdbx_seq_one_letter_code
_entity_poly.pdbx_strand_id
1 'polypeptide(L)'
;MTNTAAEINAFLENSRKVAEPVARFQELSVRTTERFARYGYEVAGDVLNATIAAFYAATRAKDLPELLKKQSELASAYFDKQTQRSQDLLKIAGETQATVTQWIDQTTSEITQRAKAAKAA
;
A
#
# COMPACT_ATOMS: atom_id res chain seq x y z
N MET A 1 -45.22 -22.17 15.94
CA MET A 1 -44.97 -20.74 15.66
C MET A 1 -43.51 -20.42 15.71
N THR A 2 -43.03 -19.94 14.64
CA THR A 2 -41.62 -19.56 14.54
C THR A 2 -41.32 -18.32 15.37
N ASN A 3 -40.20 -18.33 16.04
CA ASN A 3 -39.73 -17.21 16.84
C ASN A 3 -39.13 -16.13 15.90
N THR A 4 -39.93 -15.16 15.52
CA THR A 4 -39.56 -14.12 14.60
C THR A 4 -38.33 -13.33 15.06
N ALA A 5 -38.21 -13.09 16.37
CA ALA A 5 -37.04 -12.39 16.93
C ALA A 5 -35.75 -13.19 16.73
N ALA A 6 -35.80 -14.51 16.93
CA ALA A 6 -34.66 -15.39 16.71
C ALA A 6 -34.27 -15.46 15.23
N GLU A 7 -35.26 -15.47 14.33
CA GLU A 7 -35.01 -15.45 12.88
C GLU A 7 -34.35 -14.15 12.44
N ILE A 8 -34.84 -13.02 12.95
CA ILE A 8 -34.25 -11.70 12.65
C ILE A 8 -32.81 -11.62 13.17
N ASN A 9 -32.57 -12.08 14.39
CA ASN A 9 -31.23 -12.11 14.98
C ASN A 9 -30.29 -13.00 14.17
N ALA A 10 -30.74 -14.16 13.71
CA ALA A 10 -29.96 -15.06 12.88
C ALA A 10 -29.63 -14.41 11.54
N PHE A 11 -30.60 -13.72 10.93
CA PHE A 11 -30.39 -12.98 9.68
C PHE A 11 -29.37 -11.85 9.84
N LEU A 12 -29.49 -11.07 10.91
CA LEU A 12 -28.55 -9.97 11.20
C LEU A 12 -27.15 -10.50 11.45
N GLU A 13 -27.03 -11.59 12.19
CA GLU A 13 -25.73 -12.23 12.47
C GLU A 13 -25.08 -12.75 11.18
N ASN A 14 -25.85 -13.42 10.33
CA ASN A 14 -25.35 -13.89 9.04
C ASN A 14 -24.94 -12.72 8.14
N SER A 15 -25.73 -11.65 8.09
CA SER A 15 -25.40 -10.45 7.33
C SER A 15 -24.11 -9.81 7.81
N ARG A 16 -23.90 -9.75 9.12
CA ARG A 16 -22.66 -9.25 9.72
C ARG A 16 -21.46 -10.11 9.32
N LYS A 17 -21.59 -11.43 9.37
CA LYS A 17 -20.53 -12.37 9.00
C LYS A 17 -20.15 -12.23 7.52
N VAL A 18 -21.10 -11.96 6.65
CA VAL A 18 -20.83 -11.71 5.23
C VAL A 18 -20.18 -10.35 5.03
N ALA A 19 -20.57 -9.34 5.81
CA ALA A 19 -20.07 -7.98 5.69
C ALA A 19 -18.64 -7.82 6.22
N GLU A 20 -18.22 -8.61 7.22
CA GLU A 20 -16.89 -8.51 7.82
C GLU A 20 -15.73 -8.68 6.81
N PRO A 21 -15.71 -9.72 5.95
CA PRO A 21 -14.65 -9.85 4.96
C PRO A 21 -14.61 -8.68 3.99
N VAL A 22 -15.76 -8.15 3.59
CA VAL A 22 -15.86 -6.99 2.70
C VAL A 22 -15.29 -5.75 3.38
N ALA A 23 -15.65 -5.52 4.66
CA ALA A 23 -15.13 -4.42 5.44
C ALA A 23 -13.60 -4.49 5.59
N ARG A 24 -13.06 -5.69 5.86
CA ARG A 24 -11.62 -5.90 5.94
C ARG A 24 -10.94 -5.64 4.61
N PHE A 25 -11.55 -6.03 3.50
CA PHE A 25 -11.03 -5.76 2.17
C PHE A 25 -11.00 -4.26 1.86
N GLN A 26 -12.07 -3.53 2.23
CA GLN A 26 -12.12 -2.07 2.05
C GLN A 26 -11.01 -1.39 2.86
N GLU A 27 -10.82 -1.79 4.11
CA GLU A 27 -9.75 -1.25 4.95
C GLU A 27 -8.38 -1.53 4.36
N LEU A 28 -8.15 -2.75 3.88
CA LEU A 28 -6.92 -3.15 3.20
C LEU A 28 -6.68 -2.30 1.96
N SER A 29 -7.72 -2.07 1.15
CA SER A 29 -7.64 -1.25 -0.07
C SER A 29 -7.27 0.19 0.25
N VAL A 30 -7.87 0.78 1.29
CA VAL A 30 -7.55 2.14 1.72
C VAL A 30 -6.10 2.25 2.19
N ARG A 31 -5.65 1.34 3.02
CA ARG A 31 -4.26 1.31 3.51
C ARG A 31 -3.25 1.15 2.38
N THR A 32 -3.54 0.27 1.44
CA THR A 32 -2.70 0.04 0.27
C THR A 32 -2.62 1.30 -0.59
N THR A 33 -3.76 1.93 -0.85
CA THR A 33 -3.81 3.19 -1.61
C THR A 33 -3.01 4.28 -0.92
N GLU A 34 -3.14 4.42 0.40
CA GLU A 34 -2.34 5.39 1.16
C GLU A 34 -0.84 5.14 1.04
N ARG A 35 -0.40 3.88 1.14
CA ARG A 35 1.02 3.54 1.03
C ARG A 35 1.58 3.90 -0.34
N PHE A 36 0.87 3.57 -1.41
CA PHE A 36 1.29 3.91 -2.76
C PHE A 36 1.25 5.42 -3.01
N ALA A 37 0.25 6.12 -2.48
CA ALA A 37 0.17 7.58 -2.57
C ALA A 37 1.34 8.25 -1.86
N ARG A 38 1.69 7.81 -0.65
CA ARG A 38 2.85 8.32 0.09
C ARG A 38 4.15 8.06 -0.66
N TYR A 39 4.30 6.87 -1.21
CA TYR A 39 5.44 6.53 -2.06
C TYR A 39 5.55 7.50 -3.24
N GLY A 40 4.44 7.76 -3.93
CA GLY A 40 4.39 8.71 -5.04
C GLY A 40 4.78 10.13 -4.64
N TYR A 41 4.33 10.60 -3.48
CA TYR A 41 4.73 11.90 -2.93
C TYR A 41 6.22 11.95 -2.61
N GLU A 42 6.77 10.90 -2.06
CA GLU A 42 8.20 10.82 -1.74
C GLU A 42 9.05 10.86 -3.01
N VAL A 43 8.66 10.12 -4.04
CA VAL A 43 9.34 10.13 -5.34
C VAL A 43 9.25 11.51 -5.99
N ALA A 44 8.08 12.14 -5.98
CA ALA A 44 7.90 13.50 -6.51
C ALA A 44 8.74 14.50 -5.73
N GLY A 45 8.82 14.36 -4.41
CA GLY A 45 9.69 15.17 -3.56
C GLY A 45 11.17 15.02 -3.91
N ASP A 46 11.62 13.80 -4.20
CA ASP A 46 12.99 13.53 -4.61
C ASP A 46 13.33 14.24 -5.93
N VAL A 47 12.43 14.20 -6.90
CA VAL A 47 12.59 14.90 -8.19
C VAL A 47 12.67 16.40 -7.96
N LEU A 48 11.78 16.95 -7.16
CA LEU A 48 11.77 18.39 -6.85
C LEU A 48 13.06 18.80 -6.16
N ASN A 49 13.49 18.06 -5.14
CA ASN A 49 14.72 18.36 -4.42
C ASN A 49 15.95 18.28 -5.32
N ALA A 50 16.01 17.27 -6.19
CA ALA A 50 17.10 17.13 -7.16
C ALA A 50 17.13 18.31 -8.14
N THR A 51 15.97 18.74 -8.62
CA THR A 51 15.84 19.88 -9.53
C THR A 51 16.30 21.17 -8.86
N ILE A 52 15.87 21.41 -7.63
CA ILE A 52 16.28 22.60 -6.86
C ILE A 52 17.80 22.58 -6.61
N ALA A 53 18.34 21.43 -6.20
CA ALA A 53 19.77 21.30 -5.95
C ALA A 53 20.59 21.54 -7.22
N ALA A 54 20.16 21.01 -8.36
CA ALA A 54 20.81 21.22 -9.65
C ALA A 54 20.77 22.70 -10.05
N PHE A 55 19.65 23.37 -9.82
CA PHE A 55 19.52 24.81 -10.09
C PHE A 55 20.48 25.64 -9.24
N TYR A 56 20.52 25.36 -7.93
CA TYR A 56 21.45 26.07 -7.04
C TYR A 56 22.89 25.81 -7.40
N ALA A 57 23.25 24.59 -7.76
CA ALA A 57 24.62 24.30 -8.21
C ALA A 57 24.98 25.10 -9.49
N ALA A 58 24.06 25.19 -10.43
CA ALA A 58 24.26 25.96 -11.67
C ALA A 58 24.44 27.45 -11.41
N THR A 59 23.67 28.01 -10.44
CA THR A 59 23.73 29.47 -10.16
C THR A 59 24.91 29.86 -9.27
N ARG A 60 25.47 28.94 -8.50
CA ARG A 60 26.53 29.22 -7.52
C ARG A 60 27.92 28.71 -7.92
N ALA A 61 28.02 27.96 -8.99
CA ALA A 61 29.30 27.46 -9.48
C ALA A 61 30.19 28.60 -9.93
N LYS A 62 31.46 28.59 -9.55
CA LYS A 62 32.45 29.62 -9.88
C LYS A 62 33.04 29.39 -11.25
N ASP A 63 33.15 28.15 -11.67
CA ASP A 63 33.71 27.77 -12.96
C ASP A 63 33.04 26.50 -13.49
N LEU A 64 33.34 26.14 -14.73
CA LEU A 64 32.77 24.97 -15.39
C LEU A 64 33.19 23.66 -14.73
N PRO A 65 34.45 23.42 -14.32
CA PRO A 65 34.82 22.19 -13.62
C PRO A 65 34.07 21.99 -12.32
N GLU A 66 33.86 23.05 -11.54
CA GLU A 66 33.06 22.98 -10.30
C GLU A 66 31.62 22.62 -10.60
N LEU A 67 31.01 23.22 -11.63
CA LEU A 67 29.67 22.91 -12.05
C LEU A 67 29.50 21.43 -12.43
N LEU A 68 30.40 20.91 -13.26
CA LEU A 68 30.36 19.52 -13.71
C LEU A 68 30.54 18.57 -12.56
N LYS A 69 31.44 18.88 -11.62
CA LYS A 69 31.65 18.06 -10.41
C LYS A 69 30.37 18.01 -9.56
N LYS A 70 29.75 19.17 -9.33
CA LYS A 70 28.50 19.25 -8.54
C LYS A 70 27.35 18.52 -9.20
N GLN A 71 27.19 18.68 -10.51
CA GLN A 71 26.13 17.99 -11.27
C GLN A 71 26.35 16.48 -11.23
N SER A 72 27.59 16.00 -11.33
CA SER A 72 27.90 14.58 -11.23
C SER A 72 27.59 14.02 -9.84
N GLU A 73 27.94 14.74 -8.79
CA GLU A 73 27.62 14.34 -7.40
C GLU A 73 26.13 14.28 -7.16
N LEU A 74 25.37 15.28 -7.65
CA LEU A 74 23.92 15.34 -7.51
C LEU A 74 23.24 14.23 -8.29
N ALA A 75 23.69 13.92 -9.50
CA ALA A 75 23.17 12.84 -10.31
C ALA A 75 23.39 11.48 -9.60
N SER A 76 24.60 11.26 -9.07
CA SER A 76 24.91 10.03 -8.33
C SER A 76 24.02 9.88 -7.09
N ALA A 77 23.87 10.94 -6.31
CA ALA A 77 23.01 10.93 -5.13
C ALA A 77 21.54 10.66 -5.49
N TYR A 78 21.08 11.24 -6.59
CA TYR A 78 19.71 11.01 -7.07
C TYR A 78 19.51 9.55 -7.50
N PHE A 79 20.44 8.96 -8.23
CA PHE A 79 20.37 7.56 -8.64
C PHE A 79 20.38 6.63 -7.44
N ASP A 80 21.21 6.89 -6.42
CA ASP A 80 21.23 6.12 -5.19
C ASP A 80 19.87 6.18 -4.47
N LYS A 81 19.28 7.37 -4.43
CA LYS A 81 17.96 7.58 -3.84
C LYS A 81 16.88 6.81 -4.59
N GLN A 82 16.90 6.84 -5.93
CA GLN A 82 15.94 6.12 -6.75
C GLN A 82 16.09 4.60 -6.61
N THR A 83 17.31 4.11 -6.43
CA THR A 83 17.55 2.70 -6.14
C THR A 83 16.89 2.30 -4.81
N GLN A 84 17.04 3.11 -3.76
CA GLN A 84 16.36 2.88 -2.48
C GLN A 84 14.84 2.92 -2.65
N ARG A 85 14.31 3.87 -3.42
CA ARG A 85 12.87 3.97 -3.69
C ARG A 85 12.34 2.74 -4.42
N SER A 86 13.11 2.20 -5.36
CA SER A 86 12.74 0.97 -6.06
C SER A 86 12.66 -0.23 -5.10
N GLN A 87 13.60 -0.32 -4.17
CA GLN A 87 13.56 -1.36 -3.13
C GLN A 87 12.36 -1.19 -2.21
N ASP A 88 12.03 0.04 -1.83
CA ASP A 88 10.84 0.35 -1.03
C ASP A 88 9.56 -0.05 -1.77
N LEU A 89 9.49 0.21 -3.08
CA LEU A 89 8.35 -0.17 -3.90
C LEU A 89 8.17 -1.69 -3.94
N LEU A 90 9.25 -2.44 -4.13
CA LEU A 90 9.21 -3.91 -4.10
C LEU A 90 8.75 -4.42 -2.74
N LYS A 91 9.18 -3.79 -1.66
CA LYS A 91 8.75 -4.13 -0.31
C LYS A 91 7.25 -3.88 -0.12
N ILE A 92 6.76 -2.71 -0.54
CA ILE A 92 5.33 -2.36 -0.47
C ILE A 92 4.51 -3.37 -1.28
N ALA A 93 4.94 -3.69 -2.50
CA ALA A 93 4.25 -4.65 -3.37
C ALA A 93 4.23 -6.05 -2.74
N GLY A 94 5.36 -6.51 -2.18
CA GLY A 94 5.46 -7.80 -1.52
C GLY A 94 4.57 -7.90 -0.27
N GLU A 95 4.58 -6.87 0.56
CA GLU A 95 3.73 -6.81 1.76
C GLU A 95 2.25 -6.75 1.39
N THR A 96 1.91 -6.00 0.35
CA THR A 96 0.54 -5.91 -0.16
C THR A 96 0.06 -7.27 -0.65
N GLN A 97 0.89 -7.98 -1.43
CA GLN A 97 0.57 -9.32 -1.90
C GLN A 97 0.35 -10.28 -0.73
N ALA A 98 1.24 -10.25 0.27
CA ALA A 98 1.11 -11.10 1.44
C ALA A 98 -0.19 -10.80 2.21
N THR A 99 -0.54 -9.54 2.36
CA THR A 99 -1.77 -9.12 3.07
C THR A 99 -3.02 -9.55 2.31
N VAL A 100 -3.02 -9.41 0.98
CA VAL A 100 -4.15 -9.86 0.14
C VAL A 100 -4.29 -11.37 0.20
N THR A 101 -3.19 -12.11 0.13
CA THR A 101 -3.20 -13.57 0.26
C THR A 101 -3.76 -14.00 1.60
N GLN A 102 -3.34 -13.34 2.68
CA GLN A 102 -3.85 -13.60 4.02
C GLN A 102 -5.36 -13.35 4.11
N TRP A 103 -5.84 -12.26 3.52
CA TRP A 103 -7.26 -11.96 3.47
C TRP A 103 -8.05 -13.04 2.71
N ILE A 104 -7.53 -13.48 1.56
CA ILE A 104 -8.15 -14.56 0.75
C ILE A 104 -8.23 -15.85 1.57
N ASP A 105 -7.14 -16.24 2.22
CA ASP A 105 -7.08 -17.47 3.01
C ASP A 105 -8.05 -17.41 4.19
N GLN A 106 -8.09 -16.31 4.89
CA GLN A 106 -8.99 -16.10 6.02
C GLN A 106 -10.45 -16.14 5.58
N THR A 107 -10.77 -15.45 4.49
CA THR A 107 -12.15 -15.41 3.97
C THR A 107 -12.59 -16.78 3.46
N THR A 108 -11.72 -17.49 2.76
CA THR A 108 -11.99 -18.86 2.30
C THR A 108 -12.23 -19.81 3.46
N SER A 109 -11.42 -19.72 4.51
CA SER A 109 -11.58 -20.52 5.72
C SER A 109 -12.92 -20.25 6.41
N GLU A 110 -13.30 -18.99 6.53
CA GLU A 110 -14.60 -18.61 7.12
C GLU A 110 -15.78 -19.15 6.30
N ILE A 111 -15.72 -19.06 4.99
CA ILE A 111 -16.75 -19.59 4.10
C ILE A 111 -16.84 -21.11 4.24
N THR A 112 -15.71 -21.80 4.27
CA THR A 112 -15.65 -23.26 4.43
C THR A 112 -16.25 -23.69 5.76
N GLN A 113 -15.94 -22.99 6.84
CA GLN A 113 -16.49 -23.29 8.16
C GLN A 113 -18.01 -23.09 8.20
N ARG A 114 -18.52 -22.03 7.57
CA ARG A 114 -19.97 -21.81 7.46
C ARG A 114 -20.66 -22.90 6.66
N ALA A 115 -20.07 -23.34 5.56
CA ALA A 115 -20.61 -24.43 4.75
C ALA A 115 -20.68 -25.72 5.54
N LYS A 116 -19.66 -26.03 6.33
CA LYS A 116 -19.67 -27.21 7.22
C LYS A 116 -20.72 -27.10 8.31
N ALA A 117 -20.86 -25.94 8.93
CA ALA A 117 -21.87 -25.69 9.94
C ALA A 117 -23.29 -25.83 9.37
N ALA A 118 -23.53 -25.33 8.16
CA ALA A 118 -24.81 -25.45 7.48
C ALA A 118 -25.16 -26.91 7.16
N LYS A 119 -24.17 -27.72 6.79
CA LYS A 119 -24.38 -29.17 6.52
C LYS A 119 -24.61 -29.96 7.79
N ALA A 120 -24.01 -29.55 8.90
CA ALA A 120 -24.16 -30.21 10.19
C ALA A 120 -25.50 -29.88 10.86
N ALA A 121 -26.13 -28.78 10.48
CA ALA A 121 -27.45 -28.39 10.99
C ALA A 121 -28.55 -29.05 10.19
#